data_45fab1fd4b5229e2677c01a827a32d1a
#
_entry.id   45fab1fd4b5229e2677c01a827a32d1a
#
_cell.length_a   1.000
_cell.length_b   1.000
_cell.length_c   1.000
_cell.angle_alpha   90.00
_cell.angle_beta   90.00
_cell.angle_gamma   90.00
#
_symmetry.space_group_name_H-M   'P 1'
#
loop_
_entity.id
_entity.type
_entity.pdbx_description
1 polymer ?
#
loop_
_entity_poly.entity_id
_entity_poly.type
_entity_poly.pdbx_seq_one_letter_code
_entity_poly.pdbx_strand_id
1 'polypeptide(L)' 'MKKTTFNISFDEDKASALVLYLSQKGTTVETELEKALDTLYSKTVPAGVRDFIDMKSGTVSSS' A
#
# COMPACT_ATOMS: atom_id res chain seq x y z
N MET A 1 4.94 14.62 -5.71
CA MET A 1 5.05 13.60 -4.69
C MET A 1 5.82 12.40 -5.18
N LYS A 2 6.69 11.85 -4.37
CA LYS A 2 7.51 10.72 -4.78
C LYS A 2 7.01 9.43 -4.19
N LYS A 3 7.13 8.37 -4.97
CA LYS A 3 6.75 7.04 -4.53
C LYS A 3 7.97 6.14 -4.54
N THR A 4 7.96 5.18 -3.64
CA THR A 4 9.02 4.20 -3.52
C THR A 4 8.48 2.82 -3.86
N THR A 5 9.32 2.00 -4.45
CA THR A 5 8.94 0.62 -4.78
C THR A 5 9.62 -0.33 -3.81
N PHE A 6 8.85 -1.29 -3.30
CA PHE A 6 9.39 -2.34 -2.46
C PHE A 6 9.52 -3.62 -3.26
N ASN A 7 10.63 -4.31 -3.11
CA ASN A 7 10.83 -5.62 -3.72
C ASN A 7 10.49 -6.69 -2.71
N ILE A 8 9.49 -7.49 -3.05
CA ILE A 8 9.01 -8.54 -2.16
C ILE A 8 9.00 -9.85 -2.93
N SER A 9 9.54 -10.89 -2.31
CA SER A 9 9.49 -12.23 -2.90
C SER A 9 8.28 -12.96 -2.34
N PHE A 10 7.59 -13.68 -3.20
CA PHE A 10 6.42 -14.42 -2.79
C PHE A 10 6.36 -15.74 -3.56
N ASP A 11 5.77 -16.75 -2.96
CA ASP A 11 5.65 -18.04 -3.59
C ASP A 11 4.89 -17.94 -4.91
N GLU A 12 5.44 -18.50 -5.96
CA GLU A 12 4.89 -18.33 -7.30
C GLU A 12 3.50 -18.93 -7.43
N ASP A 13 3.29 -20.12 -6.87
CA ASP A 13 1.98 -20.79 -6.96
C ASP A 13 0.94 -20.01 -6.19
N LYS A 14 1.31 -19.50 -5.01
CA LYS A 14 0.39 -18.69 -4.22
C LYS A 14 0.08 -17.39 -4.92
N ALA A 15 1.06 -16.80 -5.57
CA ALA A 15 0.87 -15.57 -6.31
C ALA A 15 -0.11 -15.77 -7.45
N SER A 16 0.03 -16.85 -8.18
CA SER A 16 -0.87 -17.15 -9.30
C SER A 16 -2.30 -17.33 -8.82
N ALA A 17 -2.48 -18.05 -7.72
CA ALA A 17 -3.80 -18.24 -7.16
C ALA A 17 -4.40 -16.93 -6.69
N LEU A 18 -3.57 -16.10 -6.07
CA LEU A 18 -4.02 -14.80 -5.56
C LEU A 18 -4.51 -13.93 -6.71
N VAL A 19 -3.73 -13.86 -7.78
CA VAL A 19 -4.11 -13.06 -8.95
C VAL A 19 -5.44 -13.53 -9.51
N LEU A 20 -5.61 -14.85 -9.63
CA LEU A 20 -6.83 -15.41 -10.18
C LEU A 20 -8.06 -15.04 -9.34
N TYR A 21 -7.97 -15.24 -8.04
CA TYR A 21 -9.11 -14.97 -7.17
C TYR A 21 -9.41 -13.51 -7.03
N LEU A 22 -8.39 -12.65 -7.03
CA LEU A 22 -8.62 -11.22 -6.98
C LEU A 22 -9.25 -10.73 -8.28
N SER A 23 -8.85 -11.30 -9.39
CA SER A 23 -9.46 -10.99 -10.67
C SER A 23 -10.95 -11.27 -10.66
N GLN A 24 -11.35 -12.38 -10.05
CA GLN A 24 -12.76 -12.74 -9.95
C GLN A 24 -13.53 -11.75 -9.08
N LYS A 25 -12.85 -11.09 -8.14
CA LYS A 25 -13.47 -10.08 -7.30
C LYS A 25 -13.47 -8.71 -7.94
N GLY A 26 -12.85 -8.58 -9.10
CA GLY A 26 -12.80 -7.31 -9.79
C GLY A 26 -11.72 -6.37 -9.28
N THR A 27 -10.66 -6.92 -8.70
CA THR A 27 -9.57 -6.12 -8.18
C THR A 27 -8.25 -6.72 -8.61
N THR A 28 -7.15 -6.09 -8.23
CA THR A 28 -5.81 -6.54 -8.58
C THR A 28 -4.95 -6.67 -7.34
N VAL A 29 -3.82 -7.37 -7.49
CA VAL A 29 -2.86 -7.51 -6.41
C VAL A 29 -2.35 -6.14 -5.98
N GLU A 30 -2.02 -5.31 -6.96
CA GLU A 30 -1.49 -3.98 -6.67
C GLU A 30 -2.47 -3.16 -5.84
N THR A 31 -3.74 -3.16 -6.21
CA THR A 31 -4.75 -2.42 -5.48
C THR A 31 -4.88 -2.91 -4.05
N GLU A 32 -4.91 -4.22 -3.88
CA GLU A 32 -5.06 -4.80 -2.54
C GLU A 32 -3.82 -4.58 -1.69
N LEU A 33 -2.65 -4.63 -2.30
CA LEU A 33 -1.42 -4.38 -1.57
C LEU A 33 -1.32 -2.93 -1.13
N GLU A 34 -1.77 -1.99 -1.95
CA GLU A 34 -1.78 -0.59 -1.55
C GLU A 34 -2.65 -0.39 -0.33
N LYS A 35 -3.82 -1.01 -0.31
CA LYS A 35 -4.70 -0.94 0.84
C LYS A 35 -4.06 -1.57 2.07
N ALA A 36 -3.41 -2.69 1.88
CA ALA A 36 -2.76 -3.39 2.99
C ALA A 36 -1.62 -2.55 3.56
N LEU A 37 -0.87 -1.89 2.69
CA LEU A 37 0.22 -1.03 3.14
C LEU A 37 -0.29 0.18 3.90
N ASP A 38 -1.38 0.78 3.44
CA ASP A 38 -1.99 1.90 4.15
C ASP A 38 -2.44 1.48 5.54
N THR A 39 -3.05 0.31 5.64
CA THR A 39 -3.47 -0.22 6.92
C THR A 39 -2.28 -0.48 7.84
N LEU A 40 -1.23 -1.09 7.29
CA LEU A 40 -0.03 -1.37 8.04
C LEU A 40 0.62 -0.07 8.52
N TYR A 41 0.67 0.92 7.67
CA TYR A 41 1.22 2.23 8.01
C TYR A 41 0.44 2.84 9.19
N SER A 42 -0.88 2.82 9.10
CA SER A 42 -1.72 3.39 10.14
C SER A 42 -1.58 2.66 11.48
N LYS A 43 -1.37 1.35 11.42
CA LYS A 43 -1.25 0.55 12.65
C LYS A 43 0.14 0.66 13.26
N THR A 44 1.15 0.83 12.44
CA THR A 44 2.53 0.74 12.89
C THR A 44 3.13 2.09 13.23
N VAL A 45 2.80 3.11 12.45
CA VAL A 45 3.37 4.44 12.64
C VAL A 45 2.49 5.25 13.59
N PRO A 46 3.06 5.80 14.67
CA PRO A 46 2.28 6.58 15.64
C PRO A 46 1.59 7.79 15.00
N ALA A 47 0.48 8.17 15.58
CA ALA A 47 -0.32 9.27 15.03
C ALA A 47 0.48 10.57 14.91
N GLY A 48 1.32 10.85 15.90
CA GLY A 48 2.12 12.08 15.85
C GLY A 48 3.06 12.10 14.66
N VAL A 49 3.65 10.95 14.35
CA VAL A 49 4.56 10.84 13.21
C VAL A 49 3.77 10.93 11.91
N ARG A 50 2.60 10.30 11.86
CA ARG A 50 1.77 10.39 10.68
C ARG A 50 1.33 11.81 10.39
N ASP A 51 0.99 12.55 11.44
CA ASP A 51 0.61 13.95 11.31
C ASP A 51 1.76 14.78 10.76
N PHE A 52 2.97 14.51 11.25
CA PHE A 52 4.15 15.21 10.76
C PHE A 52 4.36 14.96 9.28
N ILE A 53 4.20 13.71 8.85
CA ILE A 53 4.36 13.34 7.45
C ILE A 53 3.27 13.98 6.61
N ASP A 54 2.05 13.98 7.10
CA ASP A 54 0.93 14.61 6.40
C ASP A 54 1.15 16.10 6.22
N MET A 55 1.63 16.78 7.26
CA MET A 55 1.93 18.20 7.16
C MET A 55 3.00 18.45 6.11
N LYS A 56 4.01 17.61 6.11
CA LYS A 56 5.11 17.76 5.18
C LYS A 56 4.64 17.52 3.76
N SER A 57 3.80 16.51 3.56
CA SER A 57 3.28 16.20 2.23
C SER A 57 2.15 17.13 1.87
N GLY A 58 1.38 17.52 2.84
CA GLY A 58 0.21 18.35 2.62
C GLY A 58 0.53 19.69 2.03
N THR A 59 1.67 20.23 2.39
CA THR A 59 2.09 21.48 1.79
C THR A 59 2.32 21.31 0.31
N VAL A 60 2.58 20.12 -0.05
CA VAL A 60 2.81 19.83 -1.44
C VAL A 60 1.52 19.59 -2.12
N SER A 61 0.76 18.90 -1.49
CA SER A 61 -0.33 18.51 -2.19
C SER A 61 -1.38 19.32 -1.99
N SER A 62 -1.13 19.45 -1.61
CA SER A 62 -1.96 19.66 -1.82
C SER A 62 -2.39 19.13 -2.64
N SER A 63 -2.15 18.74 -2.80
CA SER A 63 -2.62 18.15 -3.57
C SER A 63 -2.83 17.73 -3.63
#